data_e9b1822845ac4603f7bf50f8fba30303
#
_entry.id   e9b1822845ac4603f7bf50f8fba30303
#
_cell.length_a   1.000
_cell.length_b   1.000
_cell.length_c   1.000
_cell.angle_alpha   90.00
_cell.angle_beta   90.00
_cell.angle_gamma   90.00
#
_symmetry.space_group_name_H-M   'P 1'
#
loop_
_entity.id
_entity.type
_entity.pdbx_description
1 polymer ?
#
loop_
_entity_poly.entity_id
_entity_poly.type
_entity_poly.pdbx_seq_one_letter_code
_entity_poly.pdbx_strand_id
1 'polypeptide(L)'
;MAQRNTYREDEELEEQINFRDILRVGKYLKPSMAQVARILVVVISMSCIVVAVPYLTKIMIDEAIPNKDLGKLGILAVILAALIVLYEFGLRYRTVAITRVGQLMLKDMRRDIFTHIQTLPFSYFDSRPHGKILIRVVNYVNTLSDTLSSGLINVISDVFTFVITLIVMFVIDWQLALWSLILFPVLIIWVRVLQIFQRRAFQKLSNKQSNLNAYIHESIAGVKTTQTFAQEQAQFRTFQEQQGEVRSAWMHAVHIQFLMWPGVQTISVMTISFIYFVGVMGFGGVNVTTGVLIAFVGYANNFWNPVINIGNFYNQLITCSAYLERIFETLDVTPEIRNKPDAADLPQIRGRVDFNDVVFRYEKDGRNILNLVDFHVEPGRTIALVGPTGAGKTTIINLLSRFYDVSEGSVTIDGYDVRDVTLASLRRQMGVMLQDTFIFSGNVRENIRYGKLDATDEEIEAAAKAVHAHEFIMELPDGYDTVVEERGSTLSAGQRQLIAFARVLLADPRILILDEATSNIDTRTEEALQAGLQHLLKGRTSFIIAHRLSTIENADEIFYIDHGQIVEHGSHAQLLAAKGAYYRLYESQYAMIRVASGAPEE
;
A
#
# COMPACT_ATOMS: atom_id res chain seq x y z
N MET A 1 -9.47 -11.13 16.30
CA MET A 1 -10.51 -10.39 15.54
C MET A 1 -10.07 -8.94 15.53
N ALA A 2 -9.75 -8.37 14.36
CA ALA A 2 -9.48 -6.96 14.26
C ALA A 2 -10.75 -6.19 14.67
N GLN A 3 -10.68 -5.37 15.72
CA GLN A 3 -11.75 -4.47 16.10
C GLN A 3 -12.11 -3.63 14.87
N ARG A 4 -13.37 -3.66 14.45
CA ARG A 4 -13.89 -2.76 13.44
C ARG A 4 -13.76 -1.35 13.99
N ASN A 5 -12.95 -0.50 13.36
CA ASN A 5 -12.95 0.93 13.64
C ASN A 5 -14.36 1.46 13.43
N THR A 6 -15.02 1.76 14.52
CA THR A 6 -16.28 2.51 14.50
C THR A 6 -15.92 3.99 14.66
N TYR A 7 -16.58 4.89 13.92
CA TYR A 7 -16.36 6.34 14.01
C TYR A 7 -16.66 6.95 15.41
N ARG A 8 -16.97 6.09 16.40
CA ARG A 8 -17.31 6.46 17.78
C ARG A 8 -16.19 6.22 18.78
N GLU A 9 -15.14 5.48 18.42
CA GLU A 9 -14.04 5.14 19.34
C GLU A 9 -12.73 5.78 18.86
N ASP A 10 -12.04 6.46 19.78
CA ASP A 10 -10.71 7.03 19.54
C ASP A 10 -9.65 5.93 19.69
N GLU A 11 -8.82 5.73 18.67
CA GLU A 11 -7.68 4.80 18.74
C GLU A 11 -6.55 5.40 19.60
N GLU A 12 -6.08 4.64 20.60
CA GLU A 12 -4.84 4.96 21.32
C GLU A 12 -3.65 4.46 20.47
N LEU A 13 -2.81 5.37 20.03
CA LEU A 13 -1.58 5.04 19.33
C LEU A 13 -0.48 4.73 20.36
N GLU A 14 -0.12 3.47 20.53
CA GLU A 14 1.11 3.08 21.22
C GLU A 14 2.32 3.45 20.34
N GLU A 15 3.09 4.46 20.77
CA GLU A 15 4.17 5.01 19.99
C GLU A 15 5.53 4.76 20.67
N GLN A 16 6.17 3.67 20.32
CA GLN A 16 7.59 3.44 20.57
C GLN A 16 8.38 3.54 19.26
N ILE A 17 9.50 4.29 19.27
CA ILE A 17 10.38 4.37 18.10
C ILE A 17 11.12 3.03 17.99
N ASN A 18 10.87 2.30 16.91
CA ASN A 18 11.60 1.09 16.57
C ASN A 18 12.88 1.43 15.76
N PHE A 19 13.99 1.62 16.47
CA PHE A 19 15.27 1.91 15.83
C PHE A 19 15.75 0.82 14.87
N ARG A 20 15.36 -0.43 15.08
CA ARG A 20 15.72 -1.55 14.22
C ARG A 20 15.19 -1.36 12.80
N ASP A 21 13.94 -0.93 12.66
CA ASP A 21 13.33 -0.72 11.35
C ASP A 21 13.92 0.51 10.65
N ILE A 22 14.25 1.56 11.40
CA ILE A 22 14.97 2.72 10.86
C ILE A 22 16.33 2.29 10.30
N LEU A 23 17.07 1.44 11.00
CA LEU A 23 18.36 0.93 10.52
C LEU A 23 18.22 0.06 9.25
N ARG A 24 17.13 -0.71 9.11
CA ARG A 24 16.86 -1.50 7.90
C ARG A 24 16.71 -0.65 6.65
N VAL A 25 16.24 0.60 6.79
CA VAL A 25 16.17 1.56 5.66
C VAL A 25 17.56 1.90 5.12
N GLY A 26 18.59 1.79 5.93
CA GLY A 26 19.98 1.98 5.50
C GLY A 26 20.37 1.14 4.28
N LYS A 27 19.71 -0.02 4.07
CA LYS A 27 19.88 -0.85 2.86
C LYS A 27 19.57 -0.03 1.59
N TYR A 28 18.53 0.80 1.61
CA TYR A 28 18.09 1.60 0.45
C TYR A 28 18.91 2.88 0.26
N LEU A 29 19.57 3.37 1.32
CA LEU A 29 20.49 4.51 1.23
C LEU A 29 21.89 4.09 0.73
N LYS A 30 22.28 2.84 0.96
CA LYS A 30 23.61 2.32 0.64
C LYS A 30 24.07 2.59 -0.80
N PRO A 31 23.24 2.43 -1.85
CA PRO A 31 23.63 2.72 -3.23
C PRO A 31 23.94 4.20 -3.47
N SER A 32 23.38 5.10 -2.67
CA SER A 32 23.51 6.57 -2.79
C SER A 32 24.52 7.18 -1.82
N MET A 33 25.29 6.39 -1.07
CA MET A 33 26.21 6.89 -0.02
C MET A 33 27.22 7.91 -0.53
N ALA A 34 27.74 7.76 -1.75
CA ALA A 34 28.64 8.74 -2.35
C ALA A 34 27.97 10.10 -2.60
N GLN A 35 26.67 10.11 -2.91
CA GLN A 35 25.88 11.35 -3.04
C GLN A 35 25.61 11.95 -1.67
N VAL A 36 25.24 11.14 -0.68
CA VAL A 36 25.05 11.57 0.72
C VAL A 36 26.33 12.20 1.26
N ALA A 37 27.50 11.60 1.04
CA ALA A 37 28.79 12.17 1.46
C ALA A 37 29.04 13.54 0.81
N ARG A 38 28.77 13.70 -0.48
CA ARG A 38 28.89 15.01 -1.17
C ARG A 38 27.92 16.04 -0.61
N ILE A 39 26.68 15.65 -0.30
CA ILE A 39 25.70 16.53 0.34
C ILE A 39 26.21 16.99 1.71
N LEU A 40 26.77 16.09 2.52
CA LEU A 40 27.34 16.46 3.83
C LEU A 40 28.49 17.45 3.71
N VAL A 41 29.38 17.30 2.73
CA VAL A 41 30.45 18.27 2.48
C VAL A 41 29.88 19.65 2.13
N VAL A 42 28.87 19.71 1.25
CA VAL A 42 28.20 20.97 0.91
C VAL A 42 27.51 21.57 2.14
N VAL A 43 26.83 20.79 2.95
CA VAL A 43 26.16 21.22 4.19
C VAL A 43 27.16 21.82 5.16
N ILE A 44 28.29 21.15 5.39
CA ILE A 44 29.37 21.69 6.28
C ILE A 44 29.92 23.02 5.72
N SER A 45 30.16 23.09 4.41
CA SER A 45 30.63 24.33 3.77
C SER A 45 29.61 25.47 3.93
N MET A 46 28.32 25.18 3.76
CA MET A 46 27.23 26.15 3.99
C MET A 46 27.17 26.62 5.44
N SER A 47 27.32 25.70 6.41
CA SER A 47 27.37 26.05 7.83
C SER A 47 28.56 26.98 8.16
N CYS A 48 29.73 26.74 7.57
CA CYS A 48 30.88 27.64 7.69
C CYS A 48 30.58 29.03 7.12
N ILE A 49 29.88 29.12 5.98
CA ILE A 49 29.50 30.42 5.39
C ILE A 49 28.54 31.18 6.32
N VAL A 50 27.50 30.51 6.86
CA VAL A 50 26.55 31.13 7.78
C VAL A 50 27.24 31.73 9.00
N VAL A 51 28.27 31.07 9.52
CA VAL A 51 29.06 31.57 10.68
C VAL A 51 30.07 32.62 10.28
N ALA A 52 30.61 32.57 9.06
CA ALA A 52 31.57 33.55 8.57
C ALA A 52 30.94 34.94 8.33
N VAL A 53 29.68 35.02 7.95
CA VAL A 53 28.99 36.30 7.65
C VAL A 53 28.98 37.26 8.85
N PRO A 54 28.54 36.91 10.08
CA PRO A 54 28.65 37.81 11.23
C PRO A 54 30.07 38.15 11.62
N TYR A 55 31.03 37.22 11.44
CA TYR A 55 32.47 37.50 11.71
C TYR A 55 33.05 38.55 10.77
N LEU A 56 32.78 38.45 9.47
CA LEU A 56 33.21 39.45 8.49
C LEU A 56 32.54 40.80 8.76
N THR A 57 31.28 40.81 9.16
CA THR A 57 30.57 42.03 9.57
C THR A 57 31.25 42.69 10.78
N LYS A 58 31.68 41.89 11.77
CA LYS A 58 32.50 42.39 12.89
C LYS A 58 33.75 43.09 12.41
N ILE A 59 34.55 42.51 11.51
CA ILE A 59 35.78 43.09 10.98
C ILE A 59 35.49 44.41 10.23
N MET A 60 34.38 44.47 9.48
CA MET A 60 33.98 45.70 8.80
C MET A 60 33.73 46.84 9.79
N ILE A 61 33.03 46.57 10.89
CA ILE A 61 32.61 47.55 11.89
C ILE A 61 33.76 47.96 12.79
N ASP A 62 34.61 47.02 13.24
CA ASP A 62 35.65 47.28 14.23
C ASP A 62 36.95 47.81 13.59
N GLU A 63 37.21 47.46 12.33
CA GLU A 63 38.51 47.80 11.71
C GLU A 63 38.36 48.69 10.47
N ALA A 64 37.50 48.35 9.49
CA ALA A 64 37.44 49.05 8.22
C ALA A 64 36.80 50.45 8.35
N ILE A 65 35.66 50.54 9.06
CA ILE A 65 34.92 51.81 9.22
C ILE A 65 35.67 52.81 10.08
N PRO A 66 36.21 52.49 11.28
CA PRO A 66 36.91 53.47 12.11
C PRO A 66 38.18 54.02 11.43
N ASN A 67 38.87 53.15 10.68
CA ASN A 67 40.11 53.57 9.95
C ASN A 67 39.80 54.24 8.61
N LYS A 68 38.53 54.41 8.22
CA LYS A 68 38.08 54.95 6.92
C LYS A 68 38.76 54.28 5.71
N ASP A 69 39.10 53.00 5.86
CA ASP A 69 39.70 52.18 4.82
C ASP A 69 38.66 51.67 3.82
N LEU A 70 38.38 52.49 2.80
CA LEU A 70 37.44 52.17 1.74
C LEU A 70 37.86 50.94 0.92
N GLY A 71 39.18 50.69 0.80
CA GLY A 71 39.70 49.53 0.07
C GLY A 71 39.36 48.23 0.79
N LYS A 72 39.66 48.15 2.10
CA LYS A 72 39.33 47.00 2.95
C LYS A 72 37.80 46.78 3.02
N LEU A 73 37.03 47.85 3.14
CA LEU A 73 35.57 47.80 3.16
C LEU A 73 35.01 47.21 1.85
N GLY A 74 35.52 47.68 0.71
CA GLY A 74 35.14 47.19 -0.61
C GLY A 74 35.45 45.70 -0.81
N ILE A 75 36.64 45.26 -0.41
CA ILE A 75 37.05 43.85 -0.49
C ILE A 75 36.14 42.98 0.38
N LEU A 76 35.88 43.37 1.63
CA LEU A 76 35.00 42.61 2.53
C LEU A 76 33.56 42.53 2.01
N ALA A 77 33.06 43.64 1.42
CA ALA A 77 31.73 43.65 0.81
C ALA A 77 31.63 42.66 -0.39
N VAL A 78 32.65 42.61 -1.24
CA VAL A 78 32.75 41.68 -2.36
C VAL A 78 32.82 40.22 -1.86
N ILE A 79 33.61 39.96 -0.81
CA ILE A 79 33.71 38.63 -0.18
C ILE A 79 32.33 38.22 0.37
N LEU A 80 31.64 39.09 1.10
CA LEU A 80 30.30 38.82 1.61
C LEU A 80 29.30 38.48 0.50
N ALA A 81 29.29 39.29 -0.57
CA ALA A 81 28.45 39.05 -1.73
C ALA A 81 28.76 37.69 -2.38
N ALA A 82 30.03 37.36 -2.55
CA ALA A 82 30.47 36.08 -3.10
C ALA A 82 30.05 34.89 -2.21
N LEU A 83 30.17 35.01 -0.88
CA LEU A 83 29.75 34.00 0.06
C LEU A 83 28.24 33.78 0.04
N ILE A 84 27.43 34.84 -0.07
CA ILE A 84 25.96 34.72 -0.19
C ILE A 84 25.60 34.00 -1.49
N VAL A 85 26.22 34.38 -2.62
CA VAL A 85 25.99 33.70 -3.90
C VAL A 85 26.39 32.22 -3.81
N LEU A 86 27.53 31.91 -3.22
CA LEU A 86 27.99 30.53 -3.03
C LEU A 86 27.05 29.74 -2.13
N TYR A 87 26.50 30.36 -1.08
CA TYR A 87 25.52 29.77 -0.20
C TYR A 87 24.23 29.39 -0.98
N GLU A 88 23.72 30.28 -1.82
CA GLU A 88 22.52 30.02 -2.63
C GLU A 88 22.73 28.88 -3.65
N PHE A 89 23.91 28.83 -4.29
CA PHE A 89 24.26 27.68 -5.14
C PHE A 89 24.35 26.36 -4.34
N GLY A 90 24.95 26.43 -3.15
CA GLY A 90 25.01 25.30 -2.21
C GLY A 90 23.61 24.82 -1.80
N LEU A 91 22.72 25.76 -1.48
CA LEU A 91 21.34 25.48 -1.11
C LEU A 91 20.57 24.77 -2.24
N ARG A 92 20.69 25.30 -3.48
CA ARG A 92 20.10 24.67 -4.66
C ARG A 92 20.63 23.25 -4.89
N TYR A 93 21.97 23.09 -4.85
CA TYR A 93 22.59 21.77 -5.03
C TYR A 93 22.11 20.79 -3.96
N ARG A 94 22.14 21.20 -2.67
CA ARG A 94 21.67 20.40 -1.53
C ARG A 94 20.25 19.93 -1.75
N THR A 95 19.32 20.85 -2.07
CA THR A 95 17.89 20.53 -2.24
C THR A 95 17.68 19.54 -3.37
N VAL A 96 18.26 19.76 -4.55
CA VAL A 96 18.13 18.85 -5.70
C VAL A 96 18.76 17.48 -5.40
N ALA A 97 19.93 17.46 -4.77
CA ALA A 97 20.64 16.22 -4.48
C ALA A 97 19.89 15.38 -3.42
N ILE A 98 19.34 16.01 -2.37
CA ILE A 98 18.51 15.34 -1.36
C ILE A 98 17.26 14.74 -1.99
N THR A 99 16.53 15.53 -2.78
CA THR A 99 15.31 15.05 -3.48
C THR A 99 15.64 13.87 -4.37
N ARG A 100 16.75 13.90 -5.11
CA ARG A 100 17.18 12.77 -5.96
C ARG A 100 17.45 11.51 -5.14
N VAL A 101 18.18 11.61 -4.03
CA VAL A 101 18.45 10.46 -3.13
C VAL A 101 17.14 9.90 -2.59
N GLY A 102 16.22 10.76 -2.13
CA GLY A 102 14.91 10.35 -1.65
C GLY A 102 14.10 9.61 -2.70
N GLN A 103 14.03 10.12 -3.94
CA GLN A 103 13.29 9.48 -5.02
C GLN A 103 13.90 8.15 -5.45
N LEU A 104 15.23 8.00 -5.43
CA LEU A 104 15.87 6.70 -5.69
C LEU A 104 15.54 5.68 -4.61
N MET A 105 15.59 6.10 -3.33
CA MET A 105 15.17 5.26 -2.21
C MET A 105 13.71 4.80 -2.34
N LEU A 106 12.80 5.73 -2.66
CA LEU A 106 11.38 5.43 -2.89
C LEU A 106 11.18 4.42 -4.01
N LYS A 107 11.86 4.63 -5.14
CA LYS A 107 11.80 3.71 -6.29
C LYS A 107 12.16 2.29 -5.89
N ASP A 108 13.29 2.13 -5.16
CA ASP A 108 13.78 0.82 -4.76
C ASP A 108 12.88 0.16 -3.71
N MET A 109 12.38 0.94 -2.73
CA MET A 109 11.42 0.43 -1.75
C MET A 109 10.11 -0.02 -2.40
N ARG A 110 9.53 0.81 -3.29
CA ARG A 110 8.30 0.44 -4.00
C ARG A 110 8.48 -0.81 -4.84
N ARG A 111 9.61 -0.92 -5.54
CA ARG A 111 9.94 -2.12 -6.32
C ARG A 111 9.99 -3.35 -5.43
N ASP A 112 10.72 -3.29 -4.30
CA ASP A 112 10.86 -4.42 -3.39
C ASP A 112 9.50 -4.81 -2.78
N ILE A 113 8.68 -3.83 -2.34
CA ILE A 113 7.35 -4.08 -1.80
C ILE A 113 6.43 -4.68 -2.87
N PHE A 114 6.40 -4.08 -4.07
CA PHE A 114 5.54 -4.55 -5.16
C PHE A 114 5.90 -5.97 -5.60
N THR A 115 7.20 -6.24 -5.79
CA THR A 115 7.69 -7.57 -6.16
C THR A 115 7.34 -8.58 -5.07
N HIS A 116 7.51 -8.21 -3.80
CA HIS A 116 7.20 -9.09 -2.68
C HIS A 116 5.70 -9.41 -2.59
N ILE A 117 4.83 -8.40 -2.71
CA ILE A 117 3.37 -8.58 -2.70
C ILE A 117 2.92 -9.57 -3.79
N GLN A 118 3.53 -9.55 -4.98
CA GLN A 118 3.21 -10.50 -6.04
C GLN A 118 3.57 -11.96 -5.70
N THR A 119 4.39 -12.19 -4.68
CA THR A 119 4.77 -13.54 -4.22
C THR A 119 3.96 -14.03 -3.02
N LEU A 120 3.13 -13.17 -2.43
CA LEU A 120 2.35 -13.51 -1.24
C LEU A 120 1.19 -14.46 -1.58
N PRO A 121 0.83 -15.36 -0.65
CA PRO A 121 -0.27 -16.31 -0.84
C PRO A 121 -1.64 -15.61 -0.82
N PHE A 122 -2.65 -16.29 -1.37
CA PHE A 122 -4.02 -15.79 -1.38
C PHE A 122 -4.57 -15.52 0.03
N SER A 123 -4.19 -16.30 1.03
CA SER A 123 -4.55 -16.09 2.45
C SER A 123 -4.21 -14.69 2.96
N TYR A 124 -3.13 -14.09 2.44
CA TYR A 124 -2.76 -12.71 2.78
C TYR A 124 -3.76 -11.68 2.25
N PHE A 125 -4.27 -11.89 1.03
CA PHE A 125 -5.23 -10.98 0.38
C PHE A 125 -6.64 -11.17 0.90
N ASP A 126 -7.06 -12.41 1.16
CA ASP A 126 -8.38 -12.75 1.70
C ASP A 126 -8.59 -12.21 3.12
N SER A 127 -7.52 -12.18 3.92
CA SER A 127 -7.57 -11.71 5.30
C SER A 127 -7.47 -10.18 5.46
N ARG A 128 -7.16 -9.43 4.39
CA ARG A 128 -6.87 -7.99 4.45
C ARG A 128 -7.60 -7.19 3.37
N PRO A 129 -8.23 -6.06 3.70
CA PRO A 129 -8.82 -5.16 2.71
C PRO A 129 -7.75 -4.64 1.73
N HIS A 130 -8.02 -4.70 0.42
CA HIS A 130 -7.09 -4.25 -0.64
C HIS A 130 -6.64 -2.80 -0.47
N GLY A 131 -7.52 -1.91 0.02
CA GLY A 131 -7.19 -0.51 0.31
C GLY A 131 -6.06 -0.35 1.34
N LYS A 132 -5.99 -1.22 2.37
CA LYS A 132 -4.89 -1.19 3.36
C LYS A 132 -3.55 -1.57 2.74
N ILE A 133 -3.53 -2.51 1.80
CA ILE A 133 -2.33 -2.91 1.07
C ILE A 133 -1.83 -1.76 0.20
N LEU A 134 -2.74 -1.12 -0.54
CA LEU A 134 -2.42 0.03 -1.39
C LEU A 134 -1.80 1.20 -0.61
N ILE A 135 -2.36 1.54 0.54
CA ILE A 135 -1.85 2.61 1.43
C ILE A 135 -0.40 2.33 1.85
N ARG A 136 -0.05 1.07 2.15
CA ARG A 136 1.32 0.66 2.52
C ARG A 136 2.32 0.89 1.38
N VAL A 137 1.94 0.59 0.14
CA VAL A 137 2.81 0.71 -1.05
C VAL A 137 2.99 2.16 -1.49
N VAL A 138 1.93 2.98 -1.39
CA VAL A 138 1.91 4.34 -1.94
C VAL A 138 2.15 5.37 -0.86
N ASN A 139 1.25 5.48 0.13
CA ASN A 139 1.25 6.62 1.05
C ASN A 139 2.37 6.54 2.08
N TYR A 140 2.55 5.38 2.73
CA TYR A 140 3.59 5.24 3.76
C TYR A 140 4.99 5.45 3.18
N VAL A 141 5.26 4.90 1.99
CA VAL A 141 6.55 5.04 1.32
C VAL A 141 6.83 6.51 0.97
N ASN A 142 5.83 7.29 0.53
CA ASN A 142 6.01 8.73 0.25
C ASN A 142 6.44 9.51 1.49
N THR A 143 5.74 9.34 2.60
CA THR A 143 6.05 10.04 3.86
C THR A 143 7.45 9.71 4.38
N LEU A 144 7.91 8.48 4.17
CA LEU A 144 9.27 8.06 4.55
C LEU A 144 10.35 8.84 3.82
N SER A 145 10.18 9.09 2.52
CA SER A 145 11.16 9.85 1.74
C SER A 145 11.38 11.24 2.31
N ASP A 146 10.31 11.95 2.61
CA ASP A 146 10.39 13.31 3.11
C ASP A 146 11.08 13.39 4.48
N THR A 147 10.76 12.44 5.36
CA THR A 147 11.34 12.40 6.71
C THR A 147 12.79 11.94 6.70
N LEU A 148 13.11 10.87 6.00
CA LEU A 148 14.44 10.24 6.08
C LEU A 148 15.47 10.94 5.19
N SER A 149 15.08 11.47 4.02
CA SER A 149 16.03 12.16 3.16
C SER A 149 16.22 13.62 3.54
N SER A 150 15.15 14.43 3.55
CA SER A 150 15.25 15.85 3.87
C SER A 150 15.34 16.11 5.37
N GLY A 151 14.57 15.44 6.19
CA GLY A 151 14.54 15.65 7.63
C GLY A 151 15.87 15.35 8.30
N LEU A 152 16.45 14.17 8.05
CA LEU A 152 17.72 13.76 8.65
C LEU A 152 18.88 14.69 8.25
N ILE A 153 18.99 15.06 6.97
CA ILE A 153 20.07 15.93 6.48
C ILE A 153 19.91 17.35 7.01
N ASN A 154 18.67 17.85 7.14
CA ASN A 154 18.41 19.15 7.75
C ASN A 154 18.85 19.17 9.22
N VAL A 155 18.53 18.16 10.01
CA VAL A 155 18.95 18.06 11.41
C VAL A 155 20.47 17.99 11.52
N ILE A 156 21.12 17.20 10.66
CA ILE A 156 22.60 17.17 10.62
C ILE A 156 23.16 18.57 10.32
N SER A 157 22.60 19.28 9.32
CA SER A 157 22.97 20.67 9.00
C SER A 157 22.80 21.58 10.20
N ASP A 158 21.67 21.52 10.88
CA ASP A 158 21.35 22.35 12.03
C ASP A 158 22.32 22.10 13.21
N VAL A 159 22.60 20.81 13.49
CA VAL A 159 23.57 20.44 14.52
C VAL A 159 24.98 20.97 14.19
N PHE A 160 25.44 20.79 12.94
CA PHE A 160 26.73 21.34 12.53
C PHE A 160 26.79 22.88 12.64
N THR A 161 25.76 23.56 12.16
CA THR A 161 25.68 25.03 12.25
C THR A 161 25.71 25.49 13.71
N PHE A 162 24.92 24.82 14.57
CA PHE A 162 24.87 25.12 16.00
C PHE A 162 26.24 24.93 16.67
N VAL A 163 26.88 23.78 16.47
CA VAL A 163 28.18 23.48 17.07
C VAL A 163 29.28 24.45 16.59
N ILE A 164 29.35 24.72 15.28
CA ILE A 164 30.35 25.68 14.73
C ILE A 164 30.10 27.09 15.25
N THR A 165 28.83 27.52 15.32
CA THR A 165 28.46 28.83 15.88
C THR A 165 28.91 28.94 17.34
N LEU A 166 28.67 27.93 18.17
CA LEU A 166 29.13 27.89 19.55
C LEU A 166 30.65 28.01 19.64
N ILE A 167 31.40 27.21 18.89
CA ILE A 167 32.87 27.24 18.90
C ILE A 167 33.36 28.64 18.57
N VAL A 168 32.81 29.26 17.51
CA VAL A 168 33.24 30.59 17.08
C VAL A 168 32.88 31.65 18.13
N MET A 169 31.73 31.60 18.76
CA MET A 169 31.37 32.51 19.87
C MET A 169 32.34 32.40 21.03
N PHE A 170 32.70 31.19 21.46
CA PHE A 170 33.68 31.00 22.53
C PHE A 170 35.09 31.44 22.16
N VAL A 171 35.48 31.33 20.90
CA VAL A 171 36.79 31.83 20.41
C VAL A 171 36.85 33.36 20.34
N ILE A 172 35.73 34.03 20.00
CA ILE A 172 35.68 35.50 19.90
C ILE A 172 35.66 36.11 21.30
N ASP A 173 34.75 35.72 22.16
CA ASP A 173 34.64 36.16 23.55
C ASP A 173 33.88 35.12 24.38
N TRP A 174 34.62 34.42 25.25
CA TRP A 174 34.04 33.33 26.05
C TRP A 174 33.05 33.82 27.12
N GLN A 175 33.28 35.04 27.66
CA GLN A 175 32.43 35.62 28.70
C GLN A 175 31.06 36.00 28.11
N LEU A 176 31.06 36.71 26.99
CA LEU A 176 29.83 37.10 26.30
C LEU A 176 29.09 35.87 25.75
N ALA A 177 29.85 34.82 25.33
CA ALA A 177 29.26 33.55 24.92
C ALA A 177 28.48 32.89 26.06
N LEU A 178 29.04 32.81 27.27
CA LEU A 178 28.34 32.29 28.43
C LEU A 178 27.06 33.07 28.78
N TRP A 179 27.16 34.41 28.76
CA TRP A 179 26.00 35.27 29.01
C TRP A 179 24.91 35.12 27.94
N SER A 180 25.28 34.95 26.67
CA SER A 180 24.31 34.71 25.59
C SER A 180 23.55 33.39 25.71
N LEU A 181 24.12 32.38 26.38
CA LEU A 181 23.51 31.08 26.59
C LEU A 181 22.58 31.01 27.81
N ILE A 182 22.50 32.08 28.64
CA ILE A 182 21.74 32.02 29.91
C ILE A 182 20.25 31.77 29.73
N LEU A 183 19.65 32.23 28.62
CA LEU A 183 18.25 32.01 28.27
C LEU A 183 18.04 30.74 27.41
N PHE A 184 19.10 30.06 27.01
CA PHE A 184 18.99 28.84 26.19
C PHE A 184 18.27 27.68 26.90
N PRO A 185 18.51 27.39 28.20
CA PRO A 185 17.69 26.40 28.94
C PRO A 185 16.21 26.75 28.96
N VAL A 186 15.87 28.03 29.10
CA VAL A 186 14.47 28.50 29.09
C VAL A 186 13.80 28.20 27.75
N LEU A 187 14.55 28.42 26.64
CA LEU A 187 14.08 28.05 25.32
C LEU A 187 13.80 26.55 25.19
N ILE A 188 14.76 25.71 25.63
CA ILE A 188 14.60 24.25 25.55
C ILE A 188 13.36 23.81 26.31
N ILE A 189 13.17 24.32 27.54
CA ILE A 189 12.00 24.01 28.35
C ILE A 189 10.72 24.47 27.66
N TRP A 190 10.69 25.70 27.13
CA TRP A 190 9.53 26.24 26.41
C TRP A 190 9.14 25.35 25.22
N VAL A 191 10.10 25.04 24.35
CA VAL A 191 9.89 24.20 23.17
C VAL A 191 9.40 22.81 23.59
N ARG A 192 10.04 22.20 24.61
CA ARG A 192 9.68 20.85 25.08
C ARG A 192 8.27 20.80 25.64
N VAL A 193 7.89 21.76 26.46
CA VAL A 193 6.55 21.84 27.05
C VAL A 193 5.50 22.02 25.95
N LEU A 194 5.70 22.96 25.04
CA LEU A 194 4.76 23.15 23.94
C LEU A 194 4.65 21.94 23.02
N GLN A 195 5.74 21.25 22.72
CA GLN A 195 5.70 20.02 21.91
C GLN A 195 4.83 18.92 22.53
N ILE A 196 4.86 18.77 23.86
CA ILE A 196 4.00 17.80 24.56
C ILE A 196 2.52 18.17 24.38
N PHE A 197 2.17 19.45 24.54
CA PHE A 197 0.79 19.91 24.34
C PHE A 197 0.35 19.82 22.88
N GLN A 198 1.20 20.22 21.93
CA GLN A 198 0.96 20.12 20.51
C GLN A 198 0.68 18.66 20.10
N ARG A 199 1.51 17.74 20.54
CA ARG A 199 1.36 16.31 20.24
C ARG A 199 -0.01 15.79 20.66
N ARG A 200 -0.44 16.08 21.90
CA ARG A 200 -1.76 15.66 22.40
C ARG A 200 -2.91 16.28 21.60
N ALA A 201 -2.78 17.56 21.26
CA ALA A 201 -3.81 18.27 20.49
C ALA A 201 -3.92 17.74 19.05
N PHE A 202 -2.78 17.49 18.38
CA PHE A 202 -2.78 16.94 17.02
C PHE A 202 -3.21 15.47 16.98
N GLN A 203 -2.93 14.69 18.02
CA GLN A 203 -3.44 13.32 18.13
C GLN A 203 -4.97 13.32 18.24
N LYS A 204 -5.54 14.18 19.10
CA LYS A 204 -6.99 14.32 19.19
C LYS A 204 -7.62 14.76 17.86
N LEU A 205 -6.98 15.71 17.16
CA LEU A 205 -7.39 16.13 15.82
C LEU A 205 -7.36 14.97 14.82
N SER A 206 -6.27 14.19 14.80
CA SER A 206 -6.12 13.04 13.92
C SER A 206 -7.23 12.01 14.12
N ASN A 207 -7.57 11.70 15.38
CA ASN A 207 -8.65 10.78 15.72
C ASN A 207 -10.01 11.30 15.20
N LYS A 208 -10.33 12.58 15.45
CA LYS A 208 -11.59 13.18 14.97
C LYS A 208 -11.65 13.21 13.44
N GLN A 209 -10.53 13.49 12.77
CA GLN A 209 -10.44 13.44 11.31
C GLN A 209 -10.63 12.02 10.77
N SER A 210 -10.07 11.03 11.44
CA SER A 210 -10.26 9.61 11.09
C SER A 210 -11.72 9.19 11.19
N ASN A 211 -12.40 9.59 12.27
CA ASN A 211 -13.81 9.31 12.49
C ASN A 211 -14.69 9.96 11.40
N LEU A 212 -14.42 11.22 11.05
CA LEU A 212 -15.11 11.91 9.96
C LEU A 212 -14.89 11.21 8.61
N ASN A 213 -13.66 10.81 8.31
CA ASN A 213 -13.34 10.10 7.06
C ASN A 213 -14.06 8.75 6.98
N ALA A 214 -14.14 8.01 8.10
CA ALA A 214 -14.87 6.74 8.16
C ALA A 214 -16.38 6.97 7.91
N TYR A 215 -16.95 8.01 8.53
CA TYR A 215 -18.34 8.39 8.31
C TYR A 215 -18.64 8.79 6.86
N ILE A 216 -17.77 9.61 6.25
CA ILE A 216 -17.91 10.00 4.83
C ILE A 216 -17.86 8.75 3.93
N HIS A 217 -16.93 7.84 4.18
CA HIS A 217 -16.83 6.60 3.40
C HIS A 217 -18.10 5.76 3.52
N GLU A 218 -18.63 5.57 4.72
CA GLU A 218 -19.88 4.84 4.96
C GLU A 218 -21.08 5.53 4.27
N SER A 219 -21.17 6.86 4.38
CA SER A 219 -22.25 7.65 3.77
C SER A 219 -22.23 7.57 2.24
N ILE A 220 -21.04 7.60 1.61
CA ILE A 220 -20.91 7.46 0.15
C ILE A 220 -21.27 6.04 -0.28
N ALA A 221 -20.78 5.03 0.43
CA ALA A 221 -21.11 3.63 0.13
C ALA A 221 -22.62 3.34 0.28
N GLY A 222 -23.26 3.99 1.28
CA GLY A 222 -24.69 3.85 1.59
C GLY A 222 -25.61 4.86 0.89
N VAL A 223 -25.13 5.67 -0.07
CA VAL A 223 -25.90 6.79 -0.64
C VAL A 223 -27.22 6.35 -1.25
N LYS A 224 -27.27 5.22 -1.96
CA LYS A 224 -28.52 4.66 -2.54
C LYS A 224 -29.55 4.38 -1.44
N THR A 225 -29.11 3.78 -0.34
CA THR A 225 -29.98 3.49 0.81
C THR A 225 -30.50 4.78 1.42
N THR A 226 -29.63 5.77 1.65
CA THR A 226 -29.99 7.08 2.18
C THR A 226 -31.07 7.74 1.32
N GLN A 227 -30.90 7.77 0.00
CA GLN A 227 -31.86 8.34 -0.94
C GLN A 227 -33.16 7.55 -1.01
N THR A 228 -33.09 6.20 -1.01
CA THR A 228 -34.29 5.36 -1.03
C THR A 228 -35.19 5.59 0.19
N PHE A 229 -34.57 5.85 1.34
CA PHE A 229 -35.31 6.12 2.58
C PHE A 229 -35.50 7.61 2.88
N ALA A 230 -35.11 8.52 1.96
CA ALA A 230 -35.21 9.98 2.10
C ALA A 230 -34.59 10.48 3.43
N GLN A 231 -33.43 9.95 3.82
CA GLN A 231 -32.75 10.28 5.08
C GLN A 231 -31.54 11.24 4.89
N GLU A 232 -31.49 12.01 3.81
CA GLU A 232 -30.37 12.93 3.50
C GLU A 232 -30.16 13.97 4.59
N GLN A 233 -31.28 14.49 5.15
CA GLN A 233 -31.22 15.49 6.22
C GLN A 233 -30.64 14.94 7.53
N ALA A 234 -30.96 13.70 7.87
CA ALA A 234 -30.41 13.05 9.05
C ALA A 234 -28.90 12.80 8.89
N GLN A 235 -28.48 12.31 7.72
CA GLN A 235 -27.06 12.14 7.38
C GLN A 235 -26.32 13.47 7.41
N PHE A 236 -26.90 14.52 6.87
CA PHE A 236 -26.29 15.86 6.88
C PHE A 236 -26.12 16.43 8.29
N ARG A 237 -27.06 16.21 9.21
CA ARG A 237 -26.90 16.61 10.62
C ARG A 237 -25.73 15.90 11.29
N THR A 238 -25.63 14.58 11.13
CA THR A 238 -24.52 13.81 11.68
C THR A 238 -23.18 14.27 11.09
N PHE A 239 -23.14 14.55 9.77
CA PHE A 239 -21.96 15.13 9.14
C PHE A 239 -21.56 16.48 9.75
N GLN A 240 -22.51 17.37 9.97
CA GLN A 240 -22.27 18.68 10.60
C GLN A 240 -21.73 18.55 12.03
N GLU A 241 -22.24 17.61 12.82
CA GLU A 241 -21.75 17.31 14.17
C GLU A 241 -20.30 16.85 14.14
N GLN A 242 -19.96 15.85 13.31
CA GLN A 242 -18.62 15.35 13.14
C GLN A 242 -17.65 16.43 12.63
N GLN A 243 -18.08 17.22 11.65
CA GLN A 243 -17.32 18.36 11.15
C GLN A 243 -17.07 19.43 12.23
N GLY A 244 -18.07 19.68 13.09
CA GLY A 244 -17.97 20.58 14.23
C GLY A 244 -16.90 20.11 15.24
N GLU A 245 -16.85 18.81 15.51
CA GLU A 245 -15.83 18.21 16.39
C GLU A 245 -14.42 18.34 15.80
N VAL A 246 -14.25 18.05 14.50
CA VAL A 246 -12.97 18.24 13.79
C VAL A 246 -12.54 19.69 13.84
N ARG A 247 -13.44 20.63 13.53
CA ARG A 247 -13.17 22.07 13.60
C ARG A 247 -12.71 22.50 14.99
N SER A 248 -13.40 22.05 16.03
CA SER A 248 -13.05 22.38 17.42
C SER A 248 -11.66 21.84 17.80
N ALA A 249 -11.38 20.58 17.46
CA ALA A 249 -10.08 19.96 17.69
C ALA A 249 -8.96 20.64 16.90
N TRP A 250 -9.24 21.05 15.65
CA TRP A 250 -8.31 21.77 14.79
C TRP A 250 -7.97 23.15 15.34
N MET A 251 -8.98 23.93 15.72
CA MET A 251 -8.78 25.24 16.33
C MET A 251 -7.96 25.15 17.62
N HIS A 252 -8.21 24.14 18.45
CA HIS A 252 -7.42 23.92 19.66
C HIS A 252 -5.95 23.59 19.34
N ALA A 253 -5.69 22.70 18.37
CA ALA A 253 -4.34 22.33 17.93
C ALA A 253 -3.60 23.55 17.36
N VAL A 254 -4.27 24.35 16.53
CA VAL A 254 -3.73 25.57 15.92
C VAL A 254 -3.38 26.63 16.98
N HIS A 255 -4.25 26.87 17.98
CA HIS A 255 -3.94 27.83 19.05
C HIS A 255 -2.66 27.45 19.80
N ILE A 256 -2.47 26.15 20.11
CA ILE A 256 -1.23 25.69 20.76
C ILE A 256 -0.03 25.85 19.81
N GLN A 257 -0.19 25.51 18.54
CA GLN A 257 0.86 25.62 17.53
C GLN A 257 1.33 27.07 17.35
N PHE A 258 0.40 28.02 17.31
CA PHE A 258 0.73 29.45 17.14
C PHE A 258 1.42 30.05 18.36
N LEU A 259 1.42 29.43 19.53
CA LEU A 259 2.21 29.87 20.69
C LEU A 259 3.72 29.62 20.52
N MET A 260 4.13 28.72 19.62
CA MET A 260 5.53 28.38 19.42
C MET A 260 6.34 29.60 18.96
N TRP A 261 5.95 30.22 17.85
CA TRP A 261 6.68 31.32 17.26
C TRP A 261 6.77 32.57 18.14
N PRO A 262 5.68 33.12 18.70
CA PRO A 262 5.76 34.27 19.60
C PRO A 262 6.62 34.00 20.84
N GLY A 263 6.52 32.79 21.42
CA GLY A 263 7.34 32.43 22.58
C GLY A 263 8.83 32.39 22.26
N VAL A 264 9.20 31.70 21.17
CA VAL A 264 10.60 31.67 20.71
C VAL A 264 11.11 33.07 20.35
N GLN A 265 10.30 33.88 19.64
CA GLN A 265 10.65 35.24 19.28
C GLN A 265 10.84 36.13 20.51
N THR A 266 9.98 36.00 21.52
CA THR A 266 10.14 36.76 22.79
C THR A 266 11.43 36.40 23.49
N ILE A 267 11.75 35.11 23.62
CA ILE A 267 13.00 34.63 24.22
C ILE A 267 14.23 35.13 23.39
N SER A 268 14.13 35.12 22.05
CA SER A 268 15.16 35.65 21.16
C SER A 268 15.42 37.13 21.42
N VAL A 269 14.37 37.95 21.43
CA VAL A 269 14.51 39.40 21.68
C VAL A 269 15.05 39.65 23.07
N MET A 270 14.62 38.93 24.09
CA MET A 270 15.18 39.01 25.45
C MET A 270 16.66 38.65 25.47
N THR A 271 17.08 37.61 24.75
CA THR A 271 18.49 37.20 24.63
C THR A 271 19.31 38.32 23.98
N ILE A 272 18.82 38.88 22.87
CA ILE A 272 19.51 39.98 22.16
C ILE A 272 19.61 41.20 23.05
N SER A 273 18.52 41.57 23.72
CA SER A 273 18.53 42.72 24.67
C SER A 273 19.51 42.51 25.81
N PHE A 274 19.60 41.27 26.31
CA PHE A 274 20.52 40.89 27.36
C PHE A 274 22.01 40.94 26.89
N ILE A 275 22.28 40.48 25.66
CA ILE A 275 23.64 40.60 25.05
C ILE A 275 24.04 42.07 24.95
N TYR A 276 23.16 42.96 24.50
CA TYR A 276 23.45 44.41 24.48
C TYR A 276 23.63 44.97 25.87
N PHE A 277 22.82 44.62 26.83
CA PHE A 277 22.95 45.11 28.21
C PHE A 277 24.30 44.70 28.82
N VAL A 278 24.67 43.42 28.73
CA VAL A 278 25.92 42.89 29.26
C VAL A 278 27.13 43.54 28.54
N GLY A 279 27.11 43.63 27.22
CA GLY A 279 28.23 44.14 26.44
C GLY A 279 28.41 45.64 26.54
N VAL A 280 27.33 46.45 26.62
CA VAL A 280 27.44 47.94 26.75
C VAL A 280 27.77 48.33 28.19
N MET A 281 27.17 47.67 29.18
CA MET A 281 27.43 48.00 30.61
C MET A 281 28.72 47.38 31.14
N GLY A 282 29.42 46.55 30.39
CA GLY A 282 30.63 45.85 30.88
C GLY A 282 30.35 44.88 32.04
N PHE A 283 29.15 44.37 32.14
CA PHE A 283 28.69 43.53 33.24
C PHE A 283 29.48 42.23 33.28
N GLY A 284 30.00 41.87 34.46
CA GLY A 284 30.81 40.67 34.61
C GLY A 284 32.23 40.76 34.02
N GLY A 285 32.72 41.95 33.75
CA GLY A 285 34.07 42.18 33.20
C GLY A 285 34.16 42.08 31.67
N VAL A 286 33.01 41.97 31.00
CA VAL A 286 32.91 41.94 29.52
C VAL A 286 33.26 43.30 28.94
N ASN A 287 34.30 43.34 28.11
CA ASN A 287 34.70 44.57 27.43
C ASN A 287 34.87 44.28 25.93
N VAL A 288 33.84 44.50 25.18
CA VAL A 288 33.73 44.08 23.78
C VAL A 288 33.48 45.28 22.85
N THR A 289 33.93 45.15 21.61
CA THR A 289 33.71 46.15 20.57
C THR A 289 32.29 46.10 20.02
N THR A 290 31.84 47.15 19.36
CA THR A 290 30.53 47.24 18.71
C THR A 290 30.34 46.13 17.67
N GLY A 291 31.40 45.80 16.90
CA GLY A 291 31.35 44.73 15.92
C GLY A 291 31.20 43.36 16.54
N VAL A 292 31.80 43.10 17.72
CA VAL A 292 31.60 41.86 18.47
C VAL A 292 30.15 41.75 18.90
N LEU A 293 29.53 42.81 19.42
CA LEU A 293 28.12 42.79 19.83
C LEU A 293 27.21 42.45 18.65
N ILE A 294 27.40 43.08 17.49
CA ILE A 294 26.62 42.84 16.29
C ILE A 294 26.80 41.40 15.80
N ALA A 295 28.02 40.86 15.82
CA ALA A 295 28.30 39.49 15.48
C ALA A 295 27.57 38.51 16.40
N PHE A 296 27.58 38.76 17.73
CA PHE A 296 26.89 37.91 18.71
C PHE A 296 25.37 37.91 18.55
N VAL A 297 24.77 39.04 18.18
CA VAL A 297 23.36 39.11 17.80
C VAL A 297 23.07 38.24 16.57
N GLY A 298 23.95 38.31 15.56
CA GLY A 298 23.87 37.44 14.39
C GLY A 298 23.95 35.94 14.75
N TYR A 299 24.89 35.58 15.62
CA TYR A 299 25.05 34.22 16.09
C TYR A 299 23.87 33.76 16.96
N ALA A 300 23.34 34.60 17.86
CA ALA A 300 22.19 34.31 18.67
C ALA A 300 20.97 33.94 17.81
N ASN A 301 20.77 34.64 16.69
CA ASN A 301 19.68 34.32 15.76
C ASN A 301 19.81 32.93 15.12
N ASN A 302 21.00 32.34 15.02
CA ASN A 302 21.22 31.02 14.48
C ASN A 302 20.92 29.87 15.47
N PHE A 303 20.68 30.17 16.76
CA PHE A 303 20.38 29.12 17.75
C PHE A 303 18.95 28.60 17.73
N TRP A 304 18.01 29.43 17.30
CA TRP A 304 16.58 29.13 17.48
C TRP A 304 16.08 28.04 16.52
N ASN A 305 16.46 28.15 15.26
CA ASN A 305 16.01 27.22 14.22
C ASN A 305 16.45 25.76 14.49
N PRO A 306 17.72 25.46 14.83
CA PRO A 306 18.14 24.11 15.18
C PRO A 306 17.29 23.46 16.27
N VAL A 307 16.96 24.18 17.34
CA VAL A 307 16.20 23.63 18.47
C VAL A 307 14.76 23.27 18.05
N ILE A 308 14.12 24.14 17.27
CA ILE A 308 12.78 23.90 16.74
C ILE A 308 12.79 22.72 15.77
N ASN A 309 13.75 22.70 14.84
CA ASN A 309 13.85 21.69 13.79
C ASN A 309 14.15 20.31 14.34
N ILE A 310 15.04 20.18 15.33
CA ILE A 310 15.30 18.92 16.02
C ILE A 310 14.02 18.39 16.69
N GLY A 311 13.26 19.27 17.34
CA GLY A 311 12.00 18.88 17.97
C GLY A 311 10.94 18.42 16.98
N ASN A 312 10.81 19.11 15.85
CA ASN A 312 9.88 18.72 14.78
C ASN A 312 10.30 17.39 14.14
N PHE A 313 11.61 17.21 13.92
CA PHE A 313 12.15 15.98 13.35
C PHE A 313 11.90 14.77 14.26
N TYR A 314 12.00 14.95 15.58
CA TYR A 314 11.68 13.88 16.53
C TYR A 314 10.23 13.38 16.35
N ASN A 315 9.26 14.30 16.20
CA ASN A 315 7.88 13.93 15.94
C ASN A 315 7.70 13.24 14.58
N GLN A 316 8.41 13.71 13.55
CA GLN A 316 8.41 13.06 12.23
C GLN A 316 9.00 11.65 12.28
N LEU A 317 10.05 11.43 13.10
CA LEU A 317 10.66 10.10 13.29
C LEU A 317 9.69 9.11 13.93
N ILE A 318 8.87 9.54 14.88
CA ILE A 318 7.84 8.67 15.48
C ILE A 318 6.86 8.20 14.41
N THR A 319 6.30 9.14 13.63
CA THR A 319 5.38 8.81 12.53
C THR A 319 6.04 7.92 11.48
N CYS A 320 7.30 8.23 11.13
CA CYS A 320 8.10 7.45 10.21
C CYS A 320 8.33 6.02 10.72
N SER A 321 8.62 5.85 12.02
CA SER A 321 8.80 4.54 12.66
C SER A 321 7.55 3.66 12.54
N ALA A 322 6.37 4.23 12.80
CA ALA A 322 5.10 3.51 12.66
C ALA A 322 4.83 3.06 11.20
N TYR A 323 5.16 3.90 10.21
CA TYR A 323 5.02 3.52 8.80
C TYR A 323 6.02 2.47 8.37
N LEU A 324 7.27 2.54 8.86
CA LEU A 324 8.29 1.53 8.61
C LEU A 324 7.90 0.17 9.17
N GLU A 325 7.38 0.14 10.38
CA GLU A 325 6.86 -1.09 10.99
C GLU A 325 5.81 -1.76 10.10
N ARG A 326 4.83 -0.99 9.61
CA ARG A 326 3.78 -1.51 8.71
C ARG A 326 4.31 -1.99 7.35
N ILE A 327 5.33 -1.33 6.82
CA ILE A 327 5.99 -1.74 5.57
C ILE A 327 6.78 -3.02 5.80
N PHE A 328 7.61 -3.08 6.85
CA PHE A 328 8.41 -4.27 7.14
C PHE A 328 7.56 -5.44 7.62
N GLU A 329 6.47 -5.21 8.34
CA GLU A 329 5.46 -6.23 8.62
C GLU A 329 4.98 -6.91 7.33
N THR A 330 4.81 -6.14 6.25
CA THR A 330 4.43 -6.70 4.94
C THR A 330 5.59 -7.44 4.28
N LEU A 331 6.81 -6.86 4.29
CA LEU A 331 7.99 -7.45 3.68
C LEU A 331 8.51 -8.71 4.41
N ASP A 332 8.21 -8.83 5.70
CA ASP A 332 8.62 -9.96 6.52
C ASP A 332 7.62 -11.13 6.47
N VAL A 333 6.44 -10.94 5.85
CA VAL A 333 5.52 -12.05 5.58
C VAL A 333 6.20 -13.04 4.65
N THR A 334 6.44 -14.22 5.16
CA THR A 334 7.03 -15.28 4.33
C THR A 334 5.94 -15.94 3.50
N PRO A 335 6.06 -16.01 2.15
CA PRO A 335 5.12 -16.76 1.34
C PRO A 335 5.07 -18.21 1.81
N GLU A 336 3.87 -18.69 2.19
CA GLU A 336 3.66 -20.08 2.61
C GLU A 336 3.85 -21.05 1.44
N ILE A 337 3.35 -20.64 0.26
CA ILE A 337 3.43 -21.42 -0.96
C ILE A 337 4.68 -21.02 -1.74
N ARG A 338 5.68 -21.92 -1.78
CA ARG A 338 6.95 -21.71 -2.47
C ARG A 338 7.32 -22.94 -3.27
N ASN A 339 8.12 -22.75 -4.32
CA ASN A 339 8.79 -23.85 -4.94
C ASN A 339 9.80 -24.48 -3.96
N LYS A 340 9.81 -25.80 -3.86
CA LYS A 340 10.89 -26.51 -3.17
C LYS A 340 12.22 -26.23 -3.89
N PRO A 341 13.38 -26.28 -3.21
CA PRO A 341 14.68 -26.03 -3.85
C PRO A 341 14.98 -26.99 -5.02
N ASP A 342 14.40 -28.19 -4.99
CA ASP A 342 14.52 -29.27 -5.95
C ASP A 342 13.30 -29.44 -6.85
N ALA A 343 12.35 -28.49 -6.82
CA ALA A 343 11.15 -28.53 -7.65
C ALA A 343 11.50 -28.51 -9.13
N ALA A 344 11.08 -29.56 -9.84
CA ALA A 344 11.22 -29.67 -11.28
C ALA A 344 10.07 -28.98 -12.02
N ASP A 345 10.26 -28.62 -13.28
CA ASP A 345 9.15 -28.17 -14.12
C ASP A 345 8.24 -29.35 -14.45
N LEU A 346 6.92 -29.15 -14.28
CA LEU A 346 5.90 -30.10 -14.64
C LEU A 346 5.94 -30.32 -16.17
N PRO A 347 6.15 -31.56 -16.66
CA PRO A 347 6.12 -31.83 -18.08
C PRO A 347 4.72 -31.55 -18.67
N GLN A 348 4.58 -31.64 -19.98
CA GLN A 348 3.25 -31.50 -20.60
C GLN A 348 2.33 -32.60 -20.09
N ILE A 349 1.27 -32.22 -19.40
CA ILE A 349 0.34 -33.13 -18.74
C ILE A 349 -0.74 -33.64 -19.69
N ARG A 350 -1.30 -34.81 -19.37
CA ARG A 350 -2.53 -35.34 -19.97
C ARG A 350 -3.76 -34.84 -19.22
N GLY A 351 -3.61 -34.59 -17.91
CA GLY A 351 -4.62 -34.02 -17.06
C GLY A 351 -5.36 -35.02 -16.15
N ARG A 352 -4.74 -36.14 -15.79
CA ARG A 352 -5.23 -36.98 -14.70
C ARG A 352 -5.03 -36.28 -13.38
N VAL A 353 -6.05 -36.26 -12.53
CA VAL A 353 -6.04 -35.63 -11.21
C VAL A 353 -6.40 -36.65 -10.15
N ASP A 354 -5.54 -36.77 -9.13
CA ASP A 354 -5.81 -37.65 -7.99
C ASP A 354 -5.71 -36.84 -6.68
N PHE A 355 -6.73 -36.98 -5.83
CA PHE A 355 -6.74 -36.55 -4.44
C PHE A 355 -6.64 -37.79 -3.57
N ASN A 356 -5.61 -37.87 -2.74
CA ASN A 356 -5.32 -39.05 -1.92
C ASN A 356 -5.44 -38.66 -0.44
N ASP A 357 -6.50 -39.10 0.22
CA ASP A 357 -6.78 -38.89 1.65
C ASP A 357 -6.59 -37.43 2.11
N VAL A 358 -7.08 -36.49 1.33
CA VAL A 358 -6.82 -35.07 1.54
C VAL A 358 -7.60 -34.53 2.74
N VAL A 359 -6.85 -33.98 3.71
CA VAL A 359 -7.39 -33.18 4.82
C VAL A 359 -6.88 -31.75 4.66
N PHE A 360 -7.79 -30.78 4.86
CA PHE A 360 -7.42 -29.36 4.77
C PHE A 360 -8.13 -28.49 5.79
N ARG A 361 -7.38 -27.51 6.31
CA ARG A 361 -7.83 -26.43 7.21
C ARG A 361 -7.12 -25.13 6.85
N TYR A 362 -7.87 -24.02 6.86
CA TYR A 362 -7.31 -22.69 6.58
C TYR A 362 -6.43 -22.15 7.71
N GLU A 363 -6.77 -22.50 8.95
CA GLU A 363 -5.99 -22.14 10.14
C GLU A 363 -5.44 -23.43 10.77
N LYS A 364 -4.19 -23.38 11.26
CA LYS A 364 -3.51 -24.59 11.81
C LYS A 364 -4.30 -25.30 12.90
N ASP A 365 -4.98 -24.53 13.75
CA ASP A 365 -5.82 -25.04 14.85
C ASP A 365 -7.33 -24.96 14.55
N GLY A 366 -7.67 -24.66 13.28
CA GLY A 366 -9.06 -24.53 12.82
C GLY A 366 -9.75 -25.87 12.57
N ARG A 367 -11.06 -25.81 12.34
CA ARG A 367 -11.83 -26.99 11.90
C ARG A 367 -11.37 -27.46 10.53
N ASN A 368 -11.45 -28.78 10.31
CA ASN A 368 -11.26 -29.34 8.98
C ASN A 368 -12.37 -28.84 8.04
N ILE A 369 -11.94 -28.32 6.89
CA ILE A 369 -12.86 -27.94 5.79
C ILE A 369 -13.01 -29.09 4.82
N LEU A 370 -11.93 -29.88 4.60
CA LEU A 370 -11.98 -31.15 3.90
C LEU A 370 -11.51 -32.27 4.84
N ASN A 371 -12.19 -33.40 4.79
CA ASN A 371 -11.95 -34.55 5.66
C ASN A 371 -11.78 -35.80 4.81
N LEU A 372 -10.54 -36.29 4.67
CA LEU A 372 -10.18 -37.52 3.96
C LEU A 372 -10.87 -37.60 2.58
N VAL A 373 -10.72 -36.53 1.79
CA VAL A 373 -11.25 -36.49 0.42
C VAL A 373 -10.35 -37.32 -0.47
N ASP A 374 -10.92 -38.37 -1.05
CA ASP A 374 -10.23 -39.29 -1.96
C ASP A 374 -11.05 -39.44 -3.26
N PHE A 375 -10.42 -39.17 -4.40
CA PHE A 375 -10.97 -39.37 -5.73
C PHE A 375 -9.90 -39.34 -6.81
N HIS A 376 -10.22 -39.94 -7.96
CA HIS A 376 -9.41 -39.84 -9.16
C HIS A 376 -10.25 -39.41 -10.36
N VAL A 377 -9.69 -38.62 -11.24
CA VAL A 377 -10.33 -38.12 -12.47
C VAL A 377 -9.45 -38.42 -13.66
N GLU A 378 -9.97 -39.16 -14.62
CA GLU A 378 -9.26 -39.49 -15.86
C GLU A 378 -9.16 -38.26 -16.79
N PRO A 379 -8.11 -38.18 -17.64
CA PRO A 379 -7.92 -37.10 -18.59
C PRO A 379 -9.15 -36.87 -19.49
N GLY A 380 -9.50 -35.58 -19.68
CA GLY A 380 -10.56 -35.16 -20.59
C GLY A 380 -11.99 -35.29 -20.01
N ARG A 381 -12.14 -35.61 -18.73
CA ARG A 381 -13.45 -35.70 -18.05
C ARG A 381 -13.87 -34.34 -17.48
N THR A 382 -15.15 -34.09 -17.53
CA THR A 382 -15.80 -32.92 -16.89
C THR A 382 -16.46 -33.33 -15.58
N ILE A 383 -16.01 -32.77 -14.48
CA ILE A 383 -16.52 -33.03 -13.12
C ILE A 383 -17.31 -31.82 -12.63
N ALA A 384 -18.55 -32.03 -12.24
CA ALA A 384 -19.38 -31.03 -11.57
C ALA A 384 -19.27 -31.17 -10.05
N LEU A 385 -18.81 -30.13 -9.36
CA LEU A 385 -18.76 -30.03 -7.90
C LEU A 385 -20.05 -29.39 -7.40
N VAL A 386 -20.88 -30.14 -6.67
CA VAL A 386 -22.23 -29.76 -6.25
C VAL A 386 -22.37 -29.94 -4.74
N GLY A 387 -23.21 -29.16 -4.09
CA GLY A 387 -23.46 -29.24 -2.64
C GLY A 387 -23.73 -27.88 -2.00
N PRO A 388 -24.09 -27.83 -0.72
CA PRO A 388 -24.45 -26.60 -0.01
C PRO A 388 -23.28 -25.61 0.06
N THR A 389 -23.63 -24.34 0.33
CA THR A 389 -22.59 -23.30 0.57
C THR A 389 -21.76 -23.67 1.79
N GLY A 390 -20.43 -23.55 1.67
CA GLY A 390 -19.50 -23.93 2.74
C GLY A 390 -19.17 -25.43 2.83
N ALA A 391 -19.64 -26.26 1.88
CA ALA A 391 -19.35 -27.70 1.85
C ALA A 391 -17.89 -28.05 1.51
N GLY A 392 -17.10 -27.12 0.95
CA GLY A 392 -15.70 -27.35 0.58
C GLY A 392 -15.40 -27.34 -0.93
N LYS A 393 -16.38 -27.04 -1.81
CA LYS A 393 -16.22 -27.03 -3.27
C LYS A 393 -15.08 -26.13 -3.75
N THR A 394 -15.08 -24.87 -3.36
CA THR A 394 -14.02 -23.88 -3.70
C THR A 394 -12.68 -24.28 -3.09
N THR A 395 -12.69 -24.97 -1.96
CA THR A 395 -11.45 -25.47 -1.32
C THR A 395 -10.76 -26.53 -2.17
N ILE A 396 -11.51 -27.48 -2.77
CA ILE A 396 -10.95 -28.47 -3.70
C ILE A 396 -10.25 -27.78 -4.87
N ILE A 397 -10.89 -26.77 -5.47
CA ILE A 397 -10.32 -25.98 -6.56
C ILE A 397 -9.05 -25.24 -6.13
N ASN A 398 -9.07 -24.64 -4.95
CA ASN A 398 -7.92 -23.91 -4.40
C ASN A 398 -6.71 -24.83 -4.17
N LEU A 399 -6.93 -26.05 -3.72
CA LEU A 399 -5.87 -27.05 -3.53
C LEU A 399 -5.33 -27.57 -4.87
N LEU A 400 -6.22 -27.83 -5.84
CA LEU A 400 -5.82 -28.25 -7.18
C LEU A 400 -4.94 -27.19 -7.86
N SER A 401 -5.31 -25.90 -7.75
CA SER A 401 -4.55 -24.77 -8.29
C SER A 401 -3.31 -24.42 -7.46
N ARG A 402 -3.09 -25.15 -6.36
CA ARG A 402 -2.05 -24.87 -5.38
C ARG A 402 -2.03 -23.40 -4.94
N PHE A 403 -3.22 -22.85 -4.64
CA PHE A 403 -3.34 -21.58 -3.89
C PHE A 403 -3.13 -21.80 -2.40
N TYR A 404 -3.34 -23.04 -1.95
CA TYR A 404 -3.03 -23.56 -0.63
C TYR A 404 -2.42 -24.97 -0.77
N ASP A 405 -1.56 -25.36 0.17
CA ASP A 405 -1.06 -26.72 0.28
C ASP A 405 -1.95 -27.54 1.23
N VAL A 406 -2.12 -28.83 0.99
CA VAL A 406 -2.90 -29.72 1.84
C VAL A 406 -2.32 -29.83 3.26
N SER A 407 -3.18 -30.00 4.26
CA SER A 407 -2.74 -30.24 5.64
C SER A 407 -2.23 -31.67 5.82
N GLU A 408 -2.92 -32.65 5.22
CA GLU A 408 -2.56 -34.06 5.22
C GLU A 408 -2.99 -34.65 3.86
N GLY A 409 -2.36 -35.74 3.44
CA GLY A 409 -2.59 -36.35 2.13
C GLY A 409 -1.79 -35.69 1.01
N SER A 410 -2.23 -35.90 -0.23
CA SER A 410 -1.59 -35.34 -1.43
C SER A 410 -2.56 -35.07 -2.57
N VAL A 411 -2.25 -34.08 -3.39
CA VAL A 411 -2.89 -33.82 -4.68
C VAL A 411 -1.85 -34.06 -5.76
N THR A 412 -2.17 -34.95 -6.71
CA THR A 412 -1.25 -35.26 -7.80
C THR A 412 -1.90 -35.02 -9.15
N ILE A 413 -1.07 -34.63 -10.12
CA ILE A 413 -1.44 -34.45 -11.53
C ILE A 413 -0.53 -35.32 -12.37
N ASP A 414 -1.11 -36.25 -13.12
CA ASP A 414 -0.38 -37.30 -13.87
C ASP A 414 0.66 -38.05 -13.00
N GLY A 415 0.39 -38.21 -11.69
CA GLY A 415 1.26 -38.85 -10.72
C GLY A 415 2.32 -37.94 -10.10
N TYR A 416 2.42 -36.68 -10.50
CA TYR A 416 3.31 -35.67 -9.88
C TYR A 416 2.59 -34.94 -8.76
N ASP A 417 3.13 -34.94 -7.56
CA ASP A 417 2.59 -34.11 -6.46
C ASP A 417 2.75 -32.62 -6.82
N VAL A 418 1.67 -31.86 -6.68
CA VAL A 418 1.65 -30.42 -6.99
C VAL A 418 2.68 -29.63 -6.17
N ARG A 419 3.12 -30.17 -5.01
CA ARG A 419 4.12 -29.56 -4.13
C ARG A 419 5.57 -29.76 -4.62
N ASP A 420 5.82 -30.72 -5.51
CA ASP A 420 7.15 -31.11 -6.00
C ASP A 420 7.50 -30.48 -7.35
N VAL A 421 6.56 -29.75 -7.93
CA VAL A 421 6.73 -29.05 -9.21
C VAL A 421 6.74 -27.54 -9.04
N THR A 422 7.32 -26.82 -10.02
CA THR A 422 7.34 -25.36 -9.98
C THR A 422 5.93 -24.79 -10.20
N LEU A 423 5.56 -23.75 -9.42
CA LEU A 423 4.26 -23.09 -9.54
C LEU A 423 4.00 -22.53 -10.94
N ALA A 424 5.05 -22.05 -11.61
CA ALA A 424 4.93 -21.51 -12.95
C ALA A 424 4.57 -22.58 -13.98
N SER A 425 5.23 -23.75 -13.95
CA SER A 425 4.95 -24.85 -14.87
C SER A 425 3.57 -25.49 -14.62
N LEU A 426 3.15 -25.56 -13.34
CA LEU A 426 1.83 -26.05 -12.94
C LEU A 426 0.74 -25.10 -13.48
N ARG A 427 0.79 -23.82 -13.15
CA ARG A 427 -0.26 -22.85 -13.48
C ARG A 427 -0.34 -22.51 -14.96
N ARG A 428 0.74 -22.66 -15.73
CA ARG A 428 0.68 -22.51 -17.19
C ARG A 428 -0.18 -23.55 -17.89
N GLN A 429 -0.36 -24.71 -17.29
CA GLN A 429 -1.17 -25.81 -17.84
C GLN A 429 -2.58 -25.86 -17.25
N MET A 430 -2.93 -24.87 -16.40
CA MET A 430 -4.23 -24.71 -15.78
C MET A 430 -4.91 -23.43 -16.24
N GLY A 431 -6.18 -23.51 -16.60
CA GLY A 431 -7.05 -22.38 -16.82
C GLY A 431 -7.99 -22.22 -15.63
N VAL A 432 -7.89 -21.13 -14.88
CA VAL A 432 -8.73 -20.88 -13.73
C VAL A 432 -9.64 -19.69 -14.00
N MET A 433 -10.94 -19.90 -13.91
CA MET A 433 -11.96 -18.85 -13.97
C MET A 433 -12.69 -18.78 -12.64
N LEU A 434 -12.51 -17.67 -11.93
CA LEU A 434 -13.19 -17.40 -10.67
C LEU A 434 -14.58 -16.77 -10.93
N GLN A 435 -15.46 -16.85 -9.94
CA GLN A 435 -16.82 -16.30 -9.97
C GLN A 435 -16.87 -14.83 -10.42
N ASP A 436 -15.97 -13.99 -9.88
CA ASP A 436 -15.83 -12.59 -10.30
C ASP A 436 -14.71 -12.47 -11.35
N THR A 437 -15.12 -12.38 -12.61
CA THR A 437 -14.17 -12.20 -13.73
C THR A 437 -13.52 -10.83 -13.69
N PHE A 438 -12.20 -10.80 -13.50
CA PHE A 438 -11.43 -9.57 -13.47
C PHE A 438 -10.99 -9.15 -14.88
N ILE A 439 -11.35 -7.90 -15.26
CA ILE A 439 -10.93 -7.26 -16.50
C ILE A 439 -9.98 -6.10 -16.13
N PHE A 440 -8.78 -6.12 -16.72
CA PHE A 440 -7.80 -5.05 -16.53
C PHE A 440 -8.19 -3.80 -17.32
N SER A 441 -7.83 -2.63 -16.81
CA SER A 441 -7.89 -1.39 -17.60
C SER A 441 -6.97 -1.51 -18.81
N GLY A 442 -7.49 -1.17 -19.99
CA GLY A 442 -6.81 -1.34 -21.27
C GLY A 442 -7.84 -1.62 -22.35
N ASN A 443 -7.46 -2.23 -23.46
CA ASN A 443 -8.42 -2.62 -24.49
C ASN A 443 -8.83 -4.09 -24.39
N VAL A 444 -9.86 -4.49 -25.14
CA VAL A 444 -10.37 -5.87 -25.15
C VAL A 444 -9.29 -6.83 -25.64
N ARG A 445 -8.54 -6.46 -26.67
CA ARG A 445 -7.43 -7.25 -27.24
C ARG A 445 -6.39 -7.60 -26.20
N GLU A 446 -5.90 -6.63 -25.42
CA GLU A 446 -4.92 -6.85 -24.35
C GLU A 446 -5.45 -7.73 -23.24
N ASN A 447 -6.73 -7.60 -22.92
CA ASN A 447 -7.38 -8.45 -21.94
C ASN A 447 -7.46 -9.92 -22.37
N ILE A 448 -7.68 -10.21 -23.65
CA ILE A 448 -7.64 -11.59 -24.18
C ILE A 448 -6.19 -12.08 -24.25
N ARG A 449 -5.26 -11.23 -24.77
CA ARG A 449 -3.82 -11.53 -24.87
C ARG A 449 -3.17 -11.88 -23.55
N TYR A 450 -3.76 -11.47 -22.42
CA TYR A 450 -3.25 -11.81 -21.08
C TYR A 450 -3.12 -13.33 -20.84
N GLY A 451 -3.88 -14.16 -21.55
CA GLY A 451 -3.76 -15.63 -21.53
C GLY A 451 -2.47 -16.14 -22.17
N LYS A 452 -1.97 -15.43 -23.21
CA LYS A 452 -0.73 -15.76 -23.94
C LYS A 452 -0.15 -14.45 -24.48
N LEU A 453 0.86 -13.89 -23.80
CA LEU A 453 1.38 -12.52 -24.05
C LEU A 453 2.02 -12.36 -25.44
N ASP A 454 2.50 -13.42 -26.05
CA ASP A 454 3.11 -13.48 -27.38
C ASP A 454 2.11 -13.87 -28.49
N ALA A 455 0.81 -13.96 -28.18
CA ALA A 455 -0.22 -14.30 -29.15
C ALA A 455 -0.34 -13.23 -30.25
N THR A 456 -0.52 -13.69 -31.49
CA THR A 456 -0.83 -12.82 -32.63
C THR A 456 -2.29 -12.35 -32.57
N ASP A 457 -2.61 -11.32 -33.33
CA ASP A 457 -3.97 -10.79 -33.40
C ASP A 457 -4.94 -11.82 -34.00
N GLU A 458 -4.46 -12.65 -34.95
CA GLU A 458 -5.23 -13.72 -35.55
C GLU A 458 -5.56 -14.83 -34.53
N GLU A 459 -4.61 -15.17 -33.63
CA GLU A 459 -4.85 -16.13 -32.54
C GLU A 459 -5.90 -15.59 -31.55
N ILE A 460 -5.83 -14.28 -31.24
CA ILE A 460 -6.79 -13.62 -30.34
C ILE A 460 -8.20 -13.65 -30.95
N GLU A 461 -8.33 -13.28 -32.23
CA GLU A 461 -9.61 -13.33 -32.93
C GLU A 461 -10.16 -14.76 -33.06
N ALA A 462 -9.30 -15.73 -33.35
CA ALA A 462 -9.69 -17.14 -33.41
C ALA A 462 -10.23 -17.64 -32.08
N ALA A 463 -9.56 -17.30 -30.98
CA ALA A 463 -10.01 -17.64 -29.63
C ALA A 463 -11.35 -16.97 -29.30
N ALA A 464 -11.53 -15.70 -29.64
CA ALA A 464 -12.77 -14.97 -29.42
C ALA A 464 -13.94 -15.53 -30.25
N LYS A 465 -13.69 -15.90 -31.52
CA LYS A 465 -14.69 -16.55 -32.39
C LYS A 465 -15.12 -17.92 -31.83
N ALA A 466 -14.17 -18.68 -31.33
CA ALA A 466 -14.44 -20.03 -30.82
C ALA A 466 -15.33 -20.04 -29.56
N VAL A 467 -15.31 -18.96 -28.77
CA VAL A 467 -16.15 -18.82 -27.57
C VAL A 467 -17.32 -17.85 -27.79
N HIS A 468 -17.65 -17.49 -29.02
CA HIS A 468 -18.74 -16.56 -29.38
C HIS A 468 -18.60 -15.16 -28.76
N ALA A 469 -17.38 -14.73 -28.50
CA ALA A 469 -17.09 -13.37 -28.03
C ALA A 469 -16.94 -12.37 -29.16
N HIS A 470 -16.57 -12.82 -30.37
CA HIS A 470 -16.25 -11.97 -31.51
C HIS A 470 -17.42 -11.06 -31.91
N GLU A 471 -18.63 -11.58 -31.95
CA GLU A 471 -19.83 -10.90 -32.39
C GLU A 471 -20.07 -9.64 -31.55
N PHE A 472 -20.14 -9.78 -30.23
CA PHE A 472 -20.35 -8.63 -29.36
C PHE A 472 -19.14 -7.68 -29.34
N ILE A 473 -17.91 -8.20 -29.50
CA ILE A 473 -16.70 -7.34 -29.56
C ILE A 473 -16.79 -6.42 -30.79
N MET A 474 -17.24 -6.94 -31.91
CA MET A 474 -17.42 -6.14 -33.14
C MET A 474 -18.60 -5.15 -33.06
N GLU A 475 -19.53 -5.32 -32.14
CA GLU A 475 -20.59 -4.36 -31.84
C GLU A 475 -20.11 -3.19 -30.95
N LEU A 476 -18.91 -3.30 -30.33
CA LEU A 476 -18.32 -2.22 -29.55
C LEU A 476 -17.77 -1.12 -30.49
N PRO A 477 -17.70 0.15 -30.03
CA PRO A 477 -17.33 1.30 -30.87
C PRO A 477 -16.03 1.12 -31.67
N ASP A 478 -14.98 0.56 -31.04
CA ASP A 478 -13.66 0.34 -31.65
C ASP A 478 -13.31 -1.16 -31.73
N GLY A 479 -14.30 -2.05 -31.66
CA GLY A 479 -14.09 -3.50 -31.72
C GLY A 479 -13.11 -3.99 -30.64
N TYR A 480 -12.09 -4.74 -31.05
CA TYR A 480 -11.04 -5.24 -30.14
C TYR A 480 -10.21 -4.15 -29.46
N ASP A 481 -10.13 -2.96 -30.05
CA ASP A 481 -9.36 -1.84 -29.51
C ASP A 481 -10.19 -0.93 -28.60
N THR A 482 -11.46 -1.28 -28.37
CA THR A 482 -12.33 -0.60 -27.41
C THR A 482 -11.69 -0.60 -26.03
N VAL A 483 -11.53 0.60 -25.45
CA VAL A 483 -10.97 0.79 -24.11
C VAL A 483 -11.99 0.36 -23.08
N VAL A 484 -11.57 -0.50 -22.18
CA VAL A 484 -12.35 -1.00 -21.05
C VAL A 484 -11.85 -0.36 -19.77
N GLU A 485 -12.76 0.23 -19.01
CA GLU A 485 -12.46 0.85 -17.71
C GLU A 485 -12.19 -0.21 -16.64
N GLU A 486 -11.81 0.27 -15.44
CA GLU A 486 -11.48 -0.58 -14.30
C GLU A 486 -12.60 -1.61 -14.02
N ARG A 487 -12.21 -2.88 -13.90
CA ARG A 487 -13.08 -4.04 -13.70
C ARG A 487 -14.12 -4.27 -14.80
N GLY A 488 -13.95 -3.66 -15.95
CA GLY A 488 -14.89 -3.82 -17.06
C GLY A 488 -16.27 -3.23 -16.78
N SER A 489 -16.33 -2.09 -16.08
CA SER A 489 -17.59 -1.44 -15.66
C SER A 489 -18.52 -1.08 -16.82
N THR A 490 -17.97 -0.91 -18.01
CA THR A 490 -18.71 -0.63 -19.26
C THR A 490 -19.30 -1.87 -19.94
N LEU A 491 -18.88 -3.07 -19.52
CA LEU A 491 -19.31 -4.35 -20.09
C LEU A 491 -20.35 -5.04 -19.20
N SER A 492 -21.27 -5.76 -19.82
CA SER A 492 -22.20 -6.64 -19.08
C SER A 492 -21.44 -7.80 -18.39
N ALA A 493 -22.06 -8.44 -17.40
CA ALA A 493 -21.47 -9.60 -16.71
C ALA A 493 -21.13 -10.74 -17.70
N GLY A 494 -22.03 -11.03 -18.64
CA GLY A 494 -21.82 -12.05 -19.67
C GLY A 494 -20.71 -11.69 -20.65
N GLN A 495 -20.61 -10.42 -21.08
CA GLN A 495 -19.53 -9.95 -21.95
C GLN A 495 -18.17 -10.10 -21.27
N ARG A 496 -18.03 -9.74 -19.97
CA ARG A 496 -16.81 -9.98 -19.21
C ARG A 496 -16.45 -11.47 -19.15
N GLN A 497 -17.43 -12.32 -18.97
CA GLN A 497 -17.23 -13.77 -18.92
C GLN A 497 -16.77 -14.34 -20.27
N LEU A 498 -17.37 -13.89 -21.41
CA LEU A 498 -16.92 -14.27 -22.76
C LEU A 498 -15.47 -13.84 -23.05
N ILE A 499 -15.06 -12.64 -22.62
CA ILE A 499 -13.65 -12.21 -22.71
C ILE A 499 -12.74 -13.15 -21.88
N ALA A 500 -13.17 -13.55 -20.69
CA ALA A 500 -12.41 -14.48 -19.87
C ALA A 500 -12.33 -15.88 -20.51
N PHE A 501 -13.41 -16.36 -21.15
CA PHE A 501 -13.37 -17.60 -21.92
C PHE A 501 -12.36 -17.53 -23.05
N ALA A 502 -12.33 -16.42 -23.81
CA ALA A 502 -11.34 -16.20 -24.87
C ALA A 502 -9.91 -16.19 -24.32
N ARG A 503 -9.69 -15.52 -23.16
CA ARG A 503 -8.41 -15.49 -22.45
C ARG A 503 -7.93 -16.89 -22.08
N VAL A 504 -8.80 -17.70 -21.49
CA VAL A 504 -8.48 -19.06 -21.06
C VAL A 504 -8.28 -19.98 -22.26
N LEU A 505 -9.09 -19.86 -23.30
CA LEU A 505 -8.94 -20.67 -24.53
C LEU A 505 -7.61 -20.39 -25.23
N LEU A 506 -7.21 -19.11 -25.28
CA LEU A 506 -5.93 -18.66 -25.86
C LEU A 506 -4.72 -19.24 -25.11
N ALA A 507 -4.84 -19.44 -23.78
CA ALA A 507 -3.81 -20.07 -22.96
C ALA A 507 -3.69 -21.59 -23.18
N ASP A 508 -4.67 -22.24 -23.81
CA ASP A 508 -4.78 -23.68 -24.11
C ASP A 508 -4.42 -24.61 -22.93
N PRO A 509 -5.06 -24.48 -21.77
CA PRO A 509 -4.75 -25.30 -20.60
C PRO A 509 -5.23 -26.74 -20.79
N ARG A 510 -4.56 -27.70 -20.10
CA ARG A 510 -4.99 -29.11 -20.05
C ARG A 510 -6.01 -29.38 -18.95
N ILE A 511 -5.92 -28.61 -17.85
CA ILE A 511 -6.88 -28.65 -16.76
C ILE A 511 -7.63 -27.32 -16.73
N LEU A 512 -8.95 -27.38 -16.65
CA LEU A 512 -9.82 -26.22 -16.59
C LEU A 512 -10.57 -26.21 -15.27
N ILE A 513 -10.62 -25.06 -14.64
CA ILE A 513 -11.30 -24.83 -13.38
C ILE A 513 -12.27 -23.67 -13.57
N LEU A 514 -13.56 -23.91 -13.35
CA LEU A 514 -14.62 -22.93 -13.55
C LEU A 514 -15.43 -22.79 -12.26
N ASP A 515 -15.57 -21.56 -11.76
CA ASP A 515 -16.53 -21.22 -10.71
C ASP A 515 -17.69 -20.46 -11.35
N GLU A 516 -18.82 -21.16 -11.56
CA GLU A 516 -19.97 -20.67 -12.32
C GLU A 516 -21.00 -20.01 -11.39
N ALA A 517 -20.97 -18.69 -11.28
CA ALA A 517 -22.01 -17.96 -10.55
C ALA A 517 -22.38 -16.65 -11.26
N THR A 518 -23.14 -16.74 -12.35
CA THR A 518 -23.76 -15.54 -12.94
C THR A 518 -25.27 -15.72 -13.02
N SER A 519 -26.00 -15.00 -12.18
CA SER A 519 -27.43 -14.74 -12.30
C SER A 519 -27.65 -13.42 -13.05
N ASN A 520 -28.75 -13.31 -13.82
CA ASN A 520 -29.17 -12.11 -14.55
C ASN A 520 -28.37 -11.77 -15.82
N ILE A 521 -28.23 -12.72 -16.73
CA ILE A 521 -27.71 -12.51 -18.08
C ILE A 521 -28.90 -12.55 -19.05
N ASP A 522 -28.85 -11.71 -20.09
CA ASP A 522 -29.82 -11.75 -21.18
C ASP A 522 -29.73 -13.05 -21.98
N THR A 523 -30.82 -13.47 -22.59
CA THR A 523 -30.96 -14.79 -23.26
C THR A 523 -29.92 -15.00 -24.37
N ARG A 524 -29.63 -13.94 -25.19
CA ARG A 524 -28.68 -14.05 -26.29
C ARG A 524 -27.26 -14.28 -25.79
N THR A 525 -26.85 -13.53 -24.78
CA THR A 525 -25.53 -13.70 -24.15
C THR A 525 -25.43 -15.03 -23.41
N GLU A 526 -26.53 -15.50 -22.83
CA GLU A 526 -26.61 -16.82 -22.18
C GLU A 526 -26.34 -17.96 -23.18
N GLU A 527 -27.00 -17.94 -24.36
CA GLU A 527 -26.75 -18.92 -25.44
C GLU A 527 -25.31 -18.92 -25.91
N ALA A 528 -24.71 -17.71 -26.10
CA ALA A 528 -23.30 -17.57 -26.47
C ALA A 528 -22.37 -18.13 -25.39
N LEU A 529 -22.67 -17.87 -24.10
CA LEU A 529 -21.90 -18.40 -22.97
C LEU A 529 -21.97 -19.93 -22.90
N GLN A 530 -23.14 -20.53 -23.09
CA GLN A 530 -23.31 -21.98 -23.10
C GLN A 530 -22.53 -22.62 -24.26
N ALA A 531 -22.64 -22.08 -25.47
CA ALA A 531 -21.89 -22.56 -26.61
C ALA A 531 -20.38 -22.41 -26.42
N GLY A 532 -19.92 -21.26 -25.91
CA GLY A 532 -18.53 -21.00 -25.58
C GLY A 532 -17.99 -21.93 -24.52
N LEU A 533 -18.78 -22.21 -23.47
CA LEU A 533 -18.44 -23.16 -22.42
C LEU A 533 -18.23 -24.58 -22.99
N GLN A 534 -19.15 -25.06 -23.81
CA GLN A 534 -19.04 -26.38 -24.46
C GLN A 534 -17.78 -26.51 -25.30
N HIS A 535 -17.41 -25.43 -26.02
CA HIS A 535 -16.16 -25.40 -26.78
C HIS A 535 -14.93 -25.42 -25.87
N LEU A 536 -15.00 -24.69 -24.76
CA LEU A 536 -13.90 -24.60 -23.78
C LEU A 536 -13.62 -25.92 -23.07
N LEU A 537 -14.68 -26.71 -22.75
CA LEU A 537 -14.56 -28.00 -22.05
C LEU A 537 -14.00 -29.12 -22.92
N LYS A 538 -14.14 -29.02 -24.23
CA LYS A 538 -13.81 -30.10 -25.16
C LYS A 538 -12.34 -30.52 -25.10
N GLY A 539 -12.08 -31.79 -24.73
CA GLY A 539 -10.75 -32.38 -24.71
C GLY A 539 -9.89 -31.94 -23.52
N ARG A 540 -10.46 -31.32 -22.50
CA ARG A 540 -9.80 -30.87 -21.27
C ARG A 540 -10.38 -31.55 -20.04
N THR A 541 -9.54 -31.82 -19.05
CA THR A 541 -10.03 -32.23 -17.73
C THR A 541 -10.59 -30.99 -17.02
N SER A 542 -11.88 -31.01 -16.69
CA SER A 542 -12.56 -29.81 -16.22
C SER A 542 -13.22 -30.03 -14.87
N PHE A 543 -13.03 -29.08 -13.95
CA PHE A 543 -13.70 -29.02 -12.66
C PHE A 543 -14.59 -27.78 -12.64
N ILE A 544 -15.90 -27.98 -12.44
CA ILE A 544 -16.90 -26.90 -12.49
C ILE A 544 -17.64 -26.86 -11.15
N ILE A 545 -17.57 -25.72 -10.43
CA ILE A 545 -18.53 -25.45 -9.36
C ILE A 545 -19.84 -25.04 -10.03
N ALA A 546 -20.74 -26.00 -10.19
CA ALA A 546 -21.92 -25.79 -10.97
C ALA A 546 -23.08 -25.23 -10.11
N HIS A 547 -23.62 -24.11 -10.56
CA HIS A 547 -24.79 -23.46 -10.02
C HIS A 547 -26.00 -23.55 -10.99
N ARG A 548 -25.75 -24.02 -12.23
CA ARG A 548 -26.77 -24.16 -13.27
C ARG A 548 -27.03 -25.63 -13.52
N LEU A 549 -28.32 -25.95 -13.64
CA LEU A 549 -28.76 -27.33 -13.86
C LEU A 549 -28.21 -27.89 -15.17
N SER A 550 -28.24 -27.11 -16.26
CA SER A 550 -27.70 -27.52 -17.57
C SER A 550 -26.21 -27.90 -17.54
N THR A 551 -25.41 -27.23 -16.71
CA THR A 551 -23.99 -27.55 -16.54
C THR A 551 -23.80 -28.86 -15.76
N ILE A 552 -24.65 -29.10 -14.76
CA ILE A 552 -24.65 -30.34 -13.95
C ILE A 552 -25.03 -31.53 -14.79
N GLU A 553 -26.09 -31.43 -15.58
CA GLU A 553 -26.61 -32.51 -16.41
C GLU A 553 -25.65 -32.98 -17.50
N ASN A 554 -24.85 -32.04 -18.03
CA ASN A 554 -23.88 -32.30 -19.10
C ASN A 554 -22.49 -32.74 -18.59
N ALA A 555 -22.28 -32.82 -17.28
CA ALA A 555 -21.03 -33.30 -16.71
C ALA A 555 -20.89 -34.83 -16.85
N ASP A 556 -19.68 -35.32 -17.10
CA ASP A 556 -19.39 -36.76 -17.14
C ASP A 556 -19.63 -37.42 -15.79
N GLU A 557 -19.26 -36.67 -14.70
CA GLU A 557 -19.41 -37.14 -13.35
C GLU A 557 -19.73 -35.97 -12.42
N ILE A 558 -20.53 -36.20 -11.40
CA ILE A 558 -20.96 -35.26 -10.40
C ILE A 558 -20.42 -35.71 -9.05
N PHE A 559 -19.75 -34.82 -8.33
CA PHE A 559 -19.36 -35.02 -6.93
C PHE A 559 -20.25 -34.18 -6.03
N TYR A 560 -21.11 -34.85 -5.26
CA TYR A 560 -21.88 -34.17 -4.24
C TYR A 560 -21.09 -34.09 -2.95
N ILE A 561 -20.76 -32.86 -2.57
CA ILE A 561 -19.90 -32.55 -1.44
C ILE A 561 -20.73 -32.00 -0.29
N ASP A 562 -20.61 -32.61 0.88
CA ASP A 562 -21.23 -32.15 2.11
C ASP A 562 -20.27 -32.34 3.30
N HIS A 563 -20.25 -31.36 4.20
CA HIS A 563 -19.37 -31.36 5.38
C HIS A 563 -17.90 -31.73 5.10
N GLY A 564 -17.39 -31.32 3.95
CA GLY A 564 -15.98 -31.53 3.56
C GLY A 564 -15.68 -32.95 3.09
N GLN A 565 -16.66 -33.72 2.71
CA GLN A 565 -16.54 -35.09 2.16
C GLN A 565 -17.32 -35.22 0.86
N ILE A 566 -16.88 -36.10 -0.02
CA ILE A 566 -17.68 -36.54 -1.18
C ILE A 566 -18.64 -37.61 -0.69
N VAL A 567 -19.90 -37.24 -0.56
CA VAL A 567 -20.95 -38.13 -0.04
C VAL A 567 -21.51 -39.03 -1.13
N GLU A 568 -21.64 -38.50 -2.34
CA GLU A 568 -22.16 -39.20 -3.51
C GLU A 568 -21.35 -38.78 -4.73
N HIS A 569 -21.08 -39.73 -5.64
CA HIS A 569 -20.49 -39.47 -6.94
C HIS A 569 -21.04 -40.39 -8.01
N GLY A 570 -21.07 -39.92 -9.25
CA GLY A 570 -21.58 -40.69 -10.39
C GLY A 570 -22.19 -39.80 -11.48
N SER A 571 -22.72 -40.41 -12.53
CA SER A 571 -23.40 -39.65 -13.57
C SER A 571 -24.77 -39.11 -13.07
N HIS A 572 -25.29 -38.08 -13.74
CA HIS A 572 -26.59 -37.49 -13.44
C HIS A 572 -27.71 -38.56 -13.32
N ALA A 573 -27.78 -39.48 -14.30
CA ALA A 573 -28.78 -40.53 -14.30
C ALA A 573 -28.62 -41.52 -13.11
N GLN A 574 -27.37 -41.87 -12.75
CA GLN A 574 -27.10 -42.75 -11.62
C GLN A 574 -27.52 -42.14 -10.29
N LEU A 575 -27.16 -40.87 -10.08
CA LEU A 575 -27.48 -40.17 -8.84
C LEU A 575 -28.97 -39.86 -8.69
N LEU A 576 -29.68 -39.59 -9.78
CA LEU A 576 -31.15 -39.48 -9.75
C LEU A 576 -31.81 -40.83 -9.37
N ALA A 577 -31.33 -41.93 -9.94
CA ALA A 577 -31.84 -43.26 -9.64
C ALA A 577 -31.61 -43.67 -8.17
N ALA A 578 -30.48 -43.24 -7.59
CA ALA A 578 -30.11 -43.50 -6.19
C ALA A 578 -31.01 -42.77 -5.17
N LYS A 579 -31.72 -41.70 -5.57
CA LYS A 579 -32.62 -40.89 -4.72
C LYS A 579 -31.95 -40.38 -3.43
N GLY A 580 -30.68 -40.07 -3.51
CA GLY A 580 -29.87 -39.65 -2.38
C GLY A 580 -29.90 -38.13 -2.10
N ALA A 581 -28.80 -37.60 -1.62
CA ALA A 581 -28.63 -36.15 -1.30
C ALA A 581 -28.66 -35.30 -2.57
N TYR A 582 -28.02 -35.78 -3.64
CA TYR A 582 -28.04 -35.10 -4.94
C TYR A 582 -29.49 -35.03 -5.49
N TYR A 583 -30.27 -36.11 -5.40
CA TYR A 583 -31.65 -36.12 -5.85
C TYR A 583 -32.51 -35.07 -5.11
N ARG A 584 -32.36 -34.96 -3.79
CA ARG A 584 -33.07 -33.94 -2.99
C ARG A 584 -32.68 -32.49 -3.41
N LEU A 585 -31.40 -32.24 -3.71
CA LEU A 585 -30.95 -30.95 -4.20
C LEU A 585 -31.57 -30.65 -5.58
N TYR A 586 -31.54 -31.63 -6.48
CA TYR A 586 -32.11 -31.53 -7.81
C TYR A 586 -33.62 -31.23 -7.76
N GLU A 587 -34.40 -31.99 -6.97
CA GLU A 587 -35.83 -31.72 -6.79
C GLU A 587 -36.12 -30.33 -6.24
N SER A 588 -35.36 -29.87 -5.26
CA SER A 588 -35.56 -28.54 -4.70
C SER A 588 -35.31 -27.41 -5.71
N GLN A 589 -34.31 -27.56 -6.58
CA GLN A 589 -34.03 -26.60 -7.65
C GLN A 589 -35.05 -26.69 -8.78
N TYR A 590 -35.49 -27.91 -9.13
CA TYR A 590 -36.48 -28.13 -10.18
C TYR A 590 -37.89 -27.67 -9.77
N ALA A 591 -38.26 -27.83 -8.50
CA ALA A 591 -39.49 -27.27 -7.96
C ALA A 591 -39.52 -25.73 -8.04
N MET A 592 -38.38 -25.06 -7.79
CA MET A 592 -38.28 -23.62 -7.96
C MET A 592 -38.42 -23.18 -9.42
N ILE A 593 -37.85 -23.93 -10.37
CA ILE A 593 -37.94 -23.63 -11.82
C ILE A 593 -39.38 -23.86 -12.30
N ARG A 594 -40.07 -24.95 -11.89
CA ARG A 594 -41.48 -25.20 -12.22
C ARG A 594 -42.41 -24.11 -11.70
N VAL A 595 -42.22 -23.68 -10.46
CA VAL A 595 -43.00 -22.57 -9.88
C VAL A 595 -42.77 -21.27 -10.65
N ALA A 596 -41.51 -20.98 -11.06
CA ALA A 596 -41.19 -19.79 -11.84
C ALA A 596 -41.70 -19.83 -13.28
N SER A 597 -41.82 -21.03 -13.90
CA SER A 597 -42.30 -21.21 -15.28
C SER A 597 -43.82 -21.40 -15.39
N GLY A 598 -44.55 -21.50 -14.28
CA GLY A 598 -46.00 -21.66 -14.27
C GLY A 598 -46.50 -23.00 -14.87
N ALA A 599 -45.63 -24.05 -14.94
CA ALA A 599 -46.01 -25.35 -15.47
C ALA A 599 -46.89 -26.13 -14.48
N PRO A 600 -47.98 -26.81 -14.93
CA PRO A 600 -48.86 -27.56 -14.04
C PRO A 600 -48.16 -28.77 -13.40
N GLU A 601 -48.55 -29.09 -12.16
CA GLU A 601 -48.15 -30.34 -11.48
C GLU A 601 -48.69 -31.54 -12.26
N GLU A 602 -47.82 -32.42 -12.78
CA GLU A 602 -48.17 -33.78 -13.21
C GLU A 602 -47.92 -34.77 -12.08
#